data_08dd1923a96e511f0ef905bf1679ff89
#
_entry.id   08dd1923a96e511f0ef905bf1679ff89
#
_cell.length_a   1.000
_cell.length_b   1.000
_cell.length_c   1.000
_cell.angle_alpha   90.00
_cell.angle_beta   90.00
_cell.angle_gamma   90.00
#
_symmetry.space_group_name_H-M   'P 1'
#
loop_
_entity.id
_entity.type
_entity.pdbx_description
1 polymer ?
#
loop_
_entity_poly.entity_id
_entity_poly.type
_entity_poly.pdbx_seq_one_letter_code
_entity_poly.pdbx_strand_id
1 'polypeptide(L)'
;MLSEWWIKGIEDNELSEYIEIIVPLIEGIFFQKKTILDIGTGTGLVAQEARRVTEHATIVGGDISIRQLRYAKEVTSGIQFVQHSIDQMPFKGEQFDAVICSMVLEHLESLLEAVSEIARILERNGTLLIIMNHPVFQSPNSRSITSHSHDNEAILGIGDYLTETSEIEKISPELEVLYTHRTLSTYFNALSEENFMIENVIEKSLSSGLPGIPELLMILCRKVQ
;
A
#
# COMPACT_ATOMS: atom_id res chain seq x y z
N MET A 1 2.29 -19.49 -0.40
CA MET A 1 3.66 -18.99 -0.68
C MET A 1 3.78 -17.49 -0.36
N LEU A 2 3.19 -16.55 -1.12
CA LEU A 2 3.22 -15.10 -0.77
C LEU A 2 2.70 -14.82 0.64
N SER A 3 1.56 -15.40 0.99
CA SER A 3 0.98 -15.30 2.33
C SER A 3 1.88 -15.83 3.45
N GLU A 4 2.68 -16.86 3.21
CA GLU A 4 3.62 -17.41 4.21
C GLU A 4 4.81 -16.48 4.42
N TRP A 5 5.30 -15.86 3.36
CA TRP A 5 6.40 -14.91 3.43
C TRP A 5 5.99 -13.67 4.26
N TRP A 6 4.80 -13.09 3.99
CA TRP A 6 4.27 -11.96 4.77
C TRP A 6 4.02 -12.32 6.24
N ILE A 7 3.42 -13.49 6.50
CA ILE A 7 3.20 -13.98 7.88
C ILE A 7 4.54 -14.10 8.60
N LYS A 8 5.54 -14.70 7.97
CA LYS A 8 6.87 -14.85 8.57
C LYS A 8 7.57 -13.52 8.80
N GLY A 9 7.49 -12.57 7.86
CA GLY A 9 8.06 -11.22 8.02
C GLY A 9 7.48 -10.48 9.24
N ILE A 10 6.20 -10.70 9.55
CA ILE A 10 5.58 -10.16 10.77
C ILE A 10 6.10 -10.90 12.02
N GLU A 11 6.12 -12.23 11.99
CA GLU A 11 6.60 -13.05 13.13
C GLU A 11 8.06 -12.77 13.45
N ASP A 12 8.89 -12.55 12.44
CA ASP A 12 10.32 -12.23 12.57
C ASP A 12 10.58 -10.72 12.84
N ASN A 13 9.52 -9.90 12.96
CA ASN A 13 9.56 -8.44 13.20
C ASN A 13 10.29 -7.63 12.12
N GLU A 14 10.37 -8.15 10.90
CA GLU A 14 11.04 -7.48 9.77
C GLU A 14 10.26 -6.23 9.29
N LEU A 15 8.97 -6.10 9.64
CA LEU A 15 8.09 -5.00 9.29
C LEU A 15 7.98 -3.90 10.36
N SER A 16 8.79 -3.96 11.43
CA SER A 16 8.72 -3.01 12.55
C SER A 16 8.90 -1.56 12.10
N GLU A 17 9.88 -1.29 11.25
CA GLU A 17 10.15 0.05 10.73
C GLU A 17 9.00 0.57 9.85
N TYR A 18 8.43 -0.29 9.01
CA TYR A 18 7.25 0.05 8.22
C TYR A 18 6.10 0.49 9.14
N ILE A 19 5.84 -0.25 10.22
CA ILE A 19 4.80 0.08 11.21
C ILE A 19 5.10 1.40 11.91
N GLU A 20 6.32 1.66 12.32
CA GLU A 20 6.73 2.91 12.96
C GLU A 20 6.49 4.13 12.04
N ILE A 21 6.59 3.96 10.73
CA ILE A 21 6.33 5.01 9.75
C ILE A 21 4.82 5.23 9.55
N ILE A 22 4.03 4.16 9.42
CA ILE A 22 2.62 4.27 9.05
C ILE A 22 1.69 4.59 10.21
N VAL A 23 2.00 4.15 11.43
CA VAL A 23 1.13 4.34 12.61
C VAL A 23 0.81 5.81 12.88
N PRO A 24 1.76 6.75 12.90
CA PRO A 24 1.45 8.16 13.11
C PRO A 24 0.55 8.76 12.04
N LEU A 25 0.65 8.25 10.80
CA LEU A 25 -0.23 8.68 9.70
C LEU A 25 -1.65 8.16 9.90
N ILE A 26 -1.78 6.88 10.25
CA ILE A 26 -3.09 6.27 10.54
C ILE A 26 -3.76 7.03 11.69
N GLU A 27 -3.05 7.31 12.78
CA GLU A 27 -3.57 8.10 13.90
C GLU A 27 -4.06 9.48 13.48
N GLY A 28 -3.26 10.24 12.73
CA GLY A 28 -3.61 11.59 12.30
C GLY A 28 -4.78 11.65 11.32
N ILE A 29 -4.92 10.65 10.46
CA ILE A 29 -5.87 10.65 9.34
C ILE A 29 -7.21 10.00 9.72
N PHE A 30 -7.17 8.90 10.48
CA PHE A 30 -8.33 8.04 10.68
C PHE A 30 -9.05 8.20 12.03
N PHE A 31 -8.53 8.99 12.94
CA PHE A 31 -9.04 9.18 14.30
C PHE A 31 -10.57 9.41 14.40
N GLN A 32 -11.18 10.11 13.43
CA GLN A 32 -12.61 10.43 13.44
C GLN A 32 -13.43 9.62 12.42
N LYS A 33 -12.81 8.67 11.73
CA LYS A 33 -13.47 7.86 10.71
C LYS A 33 -14.38 6.81 11.35
N LYS A 34 -15.48 6.48 10.65
CA LYS A 34 -16.52 5.58 11.14
C LYS A 34 -16.51 4.23 10.44
N THR A 35 -16.16 4.22 9.17
CA THR A 35 -16.20 3.05 8.30
C THR A 35 -14.93 3.00 7.46
N ILE A 36 -14.02 2.11 7.80
CA ILE A 36 -12.69 2.01 7.20
C ILE A 36 -12.58 0.69 6.45
N LEU A 37 -12.12 0.73 5.21
CA LEU A 37 -11.70 -0.46 4.45
C LEU A 37 -10.17 -0.44 4.30
N ASP A 38 -9.54 -1.54 4.67
CA ASP A 38 -8.13 -1.85 4.37
C ASP A 38 -8.10 -2.84 3.20
N ILE A 39 -7.71 -2.34 2.01
CA ILE A 39 -7.64 -3.12 0.76
C ILE A 39 -6.28 -3.80 0.68
N GLY A 40 -6.28 -5.10 0.36
CA GLY A 40 -5.09 -5.91 0.40
C GLY A 40 -4.59 -6.07 1.84
N THR A 41 -5.52 -6.23 2.77
CA THR A 41 -5.25 -6.26 4.23
C THR A 41 -4.24 -7.32 4.65
N GLY A 42 -4.06 -8.34 3.83
CA GLY A 42 -3.11 -9.42 4.06
C GLY A 42 -3.35 -10.10 5.41
N THR A 43 -2.37 -10.01 6.28
CA THR A 43 -2.41 -10.53 7.65
C THR A 43 -3.19 -9.67 8.64
N GLY A 44 -3.78 -8.56 8.17
CA GLY A 44 -4.58 -7.65 8.99
C GLY A 44 -3.76 -6.63 9.79
N LEU A 45 -2.47 -6.47 9.49
CA LEU A 45 -1.56 -5.61 10.24
C LEU A 45 -2.02 -4.13 10.23
N VAL A 46 -2.28 -3.57 9.06
CA VAL A 46 -2.72 -2.18 8.89
C VAL A 46 -4.13 -1.99 9.45
N ALA A 47 -5.03 -2.93 9.19
CA ALA A 47 -6.38 -2.92 9.78
C ALA A 47 -6.36 -2.95 11.32
N GLN A 48 -5.42 -3.69 11.93
CA GLN A 48 -5.24 -3.74 13.38
C GLN A 48 -4.78 -2.39 13.94
N GLU A 49 -3.83 -1.72 13.29
CA GLU A 49 -3.41 -0.38 13.69
C GLU A 49 -4.55 0.65 13.53
N ALA A 50 -5.32 0.58 12.43
CA ALA A 50 -6.51 1.38 12.29
C ALA A 50 -7.52 1.11 13.42
N ARG A 51 -7.71 -0.15 13.82
CA ARG A 51 -8.56 -0.53 14.95
C ARG A 51 -8.10 0.05 16.28
N ARG A 52 -6.78 0.08 16.50
CA ARG A 52 -6.18 0.61 17.73
C ARG A 52 -6.47 2.10 17.92
N VAL A 53 -6.47 2.87 16.84
CA VAL A 53 -6.64 4.34 16.88
C VAL A 53 -8.10 4.79 16.73
N THR A 54 -9.02 3.89 16.33
CA THR A 54 -10.42 4.23 16.05
C THR A 54 -11.37 3.28 16.79
N GLU A 55 -11.53 3.47 18.10
CA GLU A 55 -12.28 2.57 18.97
C GLU A 55 -13.73 2.29 18.52
N HIS A 56 -14.37 3.24 17.83
CA HIS A 56 -15.77 3.15 17.42
C HIS A 56 -15.99 2.88 15.93
N ALA A 57 -14.93 2.80 15.14
CA ALA A 57 -15.04 2.56 13.71
C ALA A 57 -15.41 1.10 13.39
N THR A 58 -16.20 0.90 12.36
CA THR A 58 -16.31 -0.39 11.68
C THR A 58 -15.14 -0.54 10.74
N ILE A 59 -14.32 -1.56 10.95
CA ILE A 59 -13.16 -1.84 10.10
C ILE A 59 -13.39 -3.13 9.33
N VAL A 60 -13.17 -3.06 8.03
CA VAL A 60 -13.22 -4.19 7.12
C VAL A 60 -11.85 -4.37 6.50
N GLY A 61 -11.31 -5.57 6.56
CA GLY A 61 -10.10 -5.98 5.83
C GLY A 61 -10.50 -6.81 4.60
N GLY A 62 -10.09 -6.38 3.43
CA GLY A 62 -10.35 -7.07 2.17
C GLY A 62 -9.07 -7.61 1.55
N ASP A 63 -9.09 -8.85 1.05
CA ASP A 63 -7.94 -9.45 0.36
C ASP A 63 -8.40 -10.53 -0.63
N ILE A 64 -7.61 -10.75 -1.68
CA ILE A 64 -7.86 -11.83 -2.61
C ILE A 64 -7.49 -13.20 -2.02
N SER A 65 -6.54 -13.24 -1.07
CA SER A 65 -5.99 -14.44 -0.45
C SER A 65 -6.82 -14.88 0.76
N ILE A 66 -7.66 -15.87 0.57
CA ILE A 66 -8.41 -16.50 1.68
C ILE A 66 -7.48 -17.03 2.79
N ARG A 67 -6.24 -17.41 2.46
CA ARG A 67 -5.27 -17.89 3.43
C ARG A 67 -4.80 -16.78 4.34
N GLN A 68 -4.50 -15.60 3.82
CA GLN A 68 -4.13 -14.44 4.62
C GLN A 68 -5.30 -13.99 5.51
N LEU A 69 -6.51 -13.94 4.96
CA LEU A 69 -7.71 -13.58 5.75
C LEU A 69 -8.00 -14.55 6.89
N ARG A 70 -7.73 -15.84 6.72
CA ARG A 70 -7.86 -16.82 7.82
C ARG A 70 -6.86 -16.52 8.94
N TYR A 71 -5.61 -16.30 8.59
CA TYR A 71 -4.59 -15.91 9.57
C TYR A 71 -4.95 -14.59 10.25
N ALA A 72 -5.30 -13.56 9.48
CA ALA A 72 -5.72 -12.27 10.03
C ALA A 72 -6.85 -12.42 11.06
N LYS A 73 -7.84 -13.25 10.76
CA LYS A 73 -8.98 -13.52 11.66
C LYS A 73 -8.56 -14.22 12.96
N GLU A 74 -7.50 -15.01 12.95
CA GLU A 74 -6.99 -15.70 14.13
C GLU A 74 -6.19 -14.76 15.04
N VAL A 75 -5.44 -13.81 14.46
CA VAL A 75 -4.51 -12.95 15.21
C VAL A 75 -5.06 -11.56 15.54
N THR A 76 -6.21 -11.17 14.97
CA THR A 76 -6.83 -9.86 15.21
C THR A 76 -8.21 -9.99 15.85
N SER A 77 -8.73 -8.89 16.38
CA SER A 77 -10.08 -8.83 16.95
C SER A 77 -10.81 -7.54 16.54
N GLY A 78 -12.14 -7.62 16.42
CA GLY A 78 -12.99 -6.46 16.11
C GLY A 78 -12.87 -5.97 14.67
N ILE A 79 -12.35 -6.79 13.75
CA ILE A 79 -12.23 -6.52 12.32
C ILE A 79 -13.07 -7.54 11.54
N GLN A 80 -13.77 -7.08 10.52
CA GLN A 80 -14.50 -7.93 9.59
C GLN A 80 -13.63 -8.22 8.38
N PHE A 81 -13.58 -9.48 7.92
CA PHE A 81 -12.77 -9.86 6.76
C PHE A 81 -13.63 -10.35 5.62
N VAL A 82 -13.35 -9.86 4.40
CA VAL A 82 -14.07 -10.19 3.17
C VAL A 82 -13.09 -10.54 2.07
N GLN A 83 -13.29 -11.71 1.43
CA GLN A 83 -12.48 -12.08 0.27
C GLN A 83 -13.02 -11.41 -0.99
N HIS A 84 -12.17 -10.64 -1.68
CA HIS A 84 -12.50 -10.03 -2.97
C HIS A 84 -11.25 -9.64 -3.76
N SER A 85 -11.44 -9.41 -5.07
CA SER A 85 -10.47 -8.68 -5.89
C SER A 85 -10.73 -7.18 -5.80
N ILE A 86 -9.69 -6.36 -6.01
CA ILE A 86 -9.80 -4.91 -5.90
C ILE A 86 -10.60 -4.29 -7.05
N ASP A 87 -10.58 -4.92 -8.23
CA ASP A 87 -11.32 -4.51 -9.43
C ASP A 87 -12.82 -4.84 -9.37
N GLN A 88 -13.25 -5.66 -8.40
CA GLN A 88 -14.64 -6.05 -8.20
C GLN A 88 -14.96 -6.28 -6.72
N MET A 89 -15.16 -5.20 -5.98
CA MET A 89 -15.42 -5.26 -4.55
C MET A 89 -16.92 -5.45 -4.24
N PRO A 90 -17.29 -6.39 -3.32
CA PRO A 90 -18.68 -6.71 -3.01
C PRO A 90 -19.32 -5.68 -2.06
N PHE A 91 -18.99 -4.41 -2.22
CA PHE A 91 -19.48 -3.31 -1.40
C PHE A 91 -20.40 -2.40 -2.21
N LYS A 92 -21.31 -1.73 -1.52
CA LYS A 92 -22.17 -0.69 -2.11
C LYS A 92 -21.32 0.54 -2.46
N GLY A 93 -21.80 1.34 -3.39
CA GLY A 93 -21.25 2.67 -3.61
C GLY A 93 -21.35 3.53 -2.35
N GLU A 94 -20.36 4.37 -2.12
CA GLU A 94 -20.32 5.31 -0.99
C GLU A 94 -20.56 4.65 0.38
N GLN A 95 -19.89 3.52 0.62
CA GLN A 95 -20.03 2.75 1.86
C GLN A 95 -18.98 3.09 2.92
N PHE A 96 -17.81 3.58 2.50
CA PHE A 96 -16.69 3.84 3.41
C PHE A 96 -16.34 5.32 3.43
N ASP A 97 -16.10 5.88 4.62
CA ASP A 97 -15.59 7.24 4.78
C ASP A 97 -14.06 7.30 4.75
N ALA A 98 -13.40 6.14 4.80
CA ALA A 98 -11.97 6.01 4.61
C ALA A 98 -11.57 4.68 3.98
N VAL A 99 -10.53 4.72 3.14
CA VAL A 99 -9.89 3.57 2.52
C VAL A 99 -8.39 3.65 2.72
N ILE A 100 -7.77 2.53 3.10
CA ILE A 100 -6.33 2.34 3.11
C ILE A 100 -6.00 1.32 2.02
N CYS A 101 -5.00 1.61 1.20
CA CYS A 101 -4.48 0.71 0.17
C CYS A 101 -2.96 0.68 0.31
N SER A 102 -2.45 -0.38 0.93
CA SER A 102 -1.05 -0.48 1.31
C SER A 102 -0.37 -1.67 0.64
N MET A 103 0.70 -1.40 -0.13
CA MET A 103 1.48 -2.41 -0.86
C MET A 103 0.63 -3.28 -1.78
N VAL A 104 -0.28 -2.66 -2.56
CA VAL A 104 -1.21 -3.36 -3.45
C VAL A 104 -1.14 -2.86 -4.89
N LEU A 105 -1.14 -1.53 -5.11
CA LEU A 105 -1.31 -0.97 -6.45
C LEU A 105 -0.17 -1.34 -7.41
N GLU A 106 1.02 -1.55 -6.89
CA GLU A 106 2.18 -2.03 -7.64
C GLU A 106 2.07 -3.49 -8.12
N HIS A 107 1.12 -4.25 -7.56
CA HIS A 107 0.91 -5.66 -7.90
C HIS A 107 -0.29 -5.89 -8.85
N LEU A 108 -0.86 -4.83 -9.40
CA LEU A 108 -2.02 -4.88 -10.27
C LEU A 108 -1.65 -4.70 -11.75
N GLU A 109 -2.33 -5.43 -12.62
CA GLU A 109 -2.25 -5.20 -14.06
C GLU A 109 -2.96 -3.90 -14.48
N SER A 110 -4.16 -3.64 -13.93
CA SER A 110 -4.95 -2.45 -14.22
C SER A 110 -5.04 -1.53 -13.00
N LEU A 111 -4.35 -0.39 -13.07
CA LEU A 111 -4.43 0.64 -12.04
C LEU A 111 -5.78 1.38 -12.10
N LEU A 112 -6.24 1.70 -13.32
CA LEU A 112 -7.42 2.54 -13.49
C LEU A 112 -8.70 1.85 -12.98
N GLU A 113 -8.85 0.55 -13.24
CA GLU A 113 -9.98 -0.24 -12.72
C GLU A 113 -9.98 -0.26 -11.19
N ALA A 114 -8.82 -0.42 -10.58
CA ALA A 114 -8.70 -0.41 -9.12
C ALA A 114 -9.04 0.96 -8.52
N VAL A 115 -8.52 2.05 -9.10
CA VAL A 115 -8.79 3.41 -8.62
C VAL A 115 -10.26 3.78 -8.80
N SER A 116 -10.89 3.37 -9.92
CA SER A 116 -12.31 3.58 -10.20
C SER A 116 -13.20 2.84 -9.18
N GLU A 117 -12.86 1.61 -8.85
CA GLU A 117 -13.60 0.83 -7.88
C GLU A 117 -13.42 1.37 -6.45
N ILE A 118 -12.22 1.85 -6.10
CA ILE A 118 -11.98 2.59 -4.84
C ILE A 118 -12.85 3.85 -4.80
N ALA A 119 -12.88 4.61 -5.89
CA ALA A 119 -13.71 5.81 -5.98
C ALA A 119 -15.19 5.48 -5.81
N ARG A 120 -15.67 4.38 -6.40
CA ARG A 120 -17.07 3.96 -6.31
C ARG A 120 -17.50 3.68 -4.86
N ILE A 121 -16.67 3.00 -4.08
CA ILE A 121 -17.02 2.57 -2.70
C ILE A 121 -16.78 3.64 -1.64
N LEU A 122 -15.95 4.64 -1.93
CA LEU A 122 -15.63 5.72 -1.01
C LEU A 122 -16.73 6.80 -1.04
N GLU A 123 -17.13 7.28 0.13
CA GLU A 123 -18.09 8.39 0.28
C GLU A 123 -17.54 9.68 -0.35
N ARG A 124 -18.42 10.62 -0.65
CA ARG A 124 -18.00 11.99 -1.01
C ARG A 124 -17.25 12.62 0.17
N ASN A 125 -16.14 13.29 -0.12
CA ASN A 125 -15.19 13.77 0.86
C ASN A 125 -14.52 12.67 1.70
N GLY A 126 -14.68 11.42 1.31
CA GLY A 126 -13.98 10.29 1.90
C GLY A 126 -12.46 10.36 1.65
N THR A 127 -11.72 9.75 2.52
CA THR A 127 -10.25 9.78 2.53
C THR A 127 -9.67 8.50 1.97
N LEU A 128 -8.72 8.61 1.05
CA LEU A 128 -7.91 7.50 0.55
C LEU A 128 -6.45 7.71 0.98
N LEU A 129 -5.89 6.74 1.69
CA LEU A 129 -4.46 6.65 1.96
C LEU A 129 -3.86 5.52 1.14
N ILE A 130 -2.94 5.84 0.24
CA ILE A 130 -2.13 4.89 -0.51
C ILE A 130 -0.75 4.84 0.11
N ILE A 131 -0.22 3.64 0.31
CA ILE A 131 1.15 3.40 0.75
C ILE A 131 1.74 2.36 -0.20
N MET A 132 2.91 2.64 -0.76
CA MET A 132 3.52 1.77 -1.75
C MET A 132 5.04 1.94 -1.80
N ASN A 133 5.71 0.99 -2.42
CA ASN A 133 7.10 1.17 -2.79
C ASN A 133 7.27 2.36 -3.73
N HIS A 134 8.33 3.14 -3.50
CA HIS A 134 8.54 4.32 -4.33
C HIS A 134 8.93 3.94 -5.77
N PRO A 135 8.20 4.41 -6.80
CA PRO A 135 8.46 4.00 -8.18
C PRO A 135 9.88 4.30 -8.69
N VAL A 136 10.52 5.34 -8.17
CA VAL A 136 11.91 5.65 -8.53
C VAL A 136 12.86 4.59 -8.00
N PHE A 137 12.64 4.13 -6.77
CA PHE A 137 13.47 3.09 -6.15
C PHE A 137 13.35 1.76 -6.88
N GLN A 138 12.14 1.40 -7.28
CA GLN A 138 11.83 0.14 -7.98
C GLN A 138 11.74 0.28 -9.51
N SER A 139 12.30 1.33 -10.10
CA SER A 139 12.31 1.44 -11.55
C SER A 139 13.14 0.34 -12.22
N PRO A 140 12.71 -0.16 -13.40
CA PRO A 140 13.40 -1.23 -14.11
C PRO A 140 14.88 -0.93 -14.32
N ASN A 141 15.75 -1.92 -14.16
CA ASN A 141 17.20 -1.77 -14.29
C ASN A 141 17.86 -0.80 -13.30
N SER A 142 17.15 -0.36 -12.27
CA SER A 142 17.78 0.41 -11.19
C SER A 142 18.75 -0.46 -10.40
N ARG A 143 19.87 0.14 -9.96
CA ARG A 143 20.93 -0.57 -9.26
C ARG A 143 21.44 0.26 -8.09
N SER A 144 21.60 -0.40 -6.95
CA SER A 144 22.40 0.14 -5.87
C SER A 144 23.87 0.09 -6.28
N ILE A 145 24.52 1.25 -6.32
CA ILE A 145 25.95 1.38 -6.61
C ILE A 145 26.64 1.81 -5.33
N THR A 146 27.40 0.91 -4.72
CA THR A 146 28.24 1.28 -3.59
C THR A 146 29.53 1.91 -4.15
N SER A 147 29.71 3.20 -3.95
CA SER A 147 30.97 3.87 -4.28
C SER A 147 32.08 3.42 -3.31
N HIS A 148 33.17 2.91 -3.84
CA HIS A 148 34.39 2.64 -3.06
C HIS A 148 35.24 3.90 -2.85
N SER A 149 34.69 5.09 -3.09
CA SER A 149 35.33 6.36 -2.73
C SER A 149 35.29 6.54 -1.20
N HIS A 150 36.18 7.41 -0.71
CA HIS A 150 36.52 7.55 0.73
C HIS A 150 35.33 7.80 1.68
N ASP A 151 34.13 8.06 1.18
CA ASP A 151 32.95 8.44 1.98
C ASP A 151 31.85 7.37 2.06
N ASN A 152 32.03 6.18 1.49
CA ASN A 152 31.00 5.10 1.49
C ASN A 152 29.59 5.59 1.08
N GLU A 153 29.50 6.53 0.16
CA GLU A 153 28.23 7.02 -0.32
C GLU A 153 27.49 5.92 -1.09
N ALA A 154 26.24 5.65 -0.67
CA ALA A 154 25.33 4.80 -1.41
C ALA A 154 24.68 5.61 -2.53
N ILE A 155 24.77 5.14 -3.75
CA ILE A 155 24.18 5.79 -4.92
C ILE A 155 23.17 4.84 -5.54
N LEU A 156 21.97 5.33 -5.81
CA LEU A 156 20.99 4.62 -6.63
C LEU A 156 21.14 5.07 -8.10
N GLY A 157 21.60 4.16 -8.94
CA GLY A 157 21.49 4.35 -10.40
C GLY A 157 20.07 4.09 -10.83
N ILE A 158 19.34 5.14 -11.22
CA ILE A 158 17.97 5.02 -11.73
C ILE A 158 18.04 4.47 -13.15
N GLY A 159 17.32 3.39 -13.40
CA GLY A 159 17.22 2.75 -14.72
C GLY A 159 16.10 3.35 -15.59
N ASP A 160 15.31 2.49 -16.22
CA ASP A 160 14.31 2.88 -17.23
C ASP A 160 13.01 3.38 -16.59
N TYR A 161 13.08 4.41 -15.75
CA TYR A 161 11.95 4.93 -14.98
C TYR A 161 10.72 5.31 -15.82
N LEU A 162 10.90 5.82 -17.03
CA LEU A 162 9.79 6.21 -17.90
C LEU A 162 9.18 5.04 -18.68
N THR A 163 9.78 3.85 -18.62
CA THR A 163 9.29 2.66 -19.30
C THR A 163 8.44 1.84 -18.33
N GLU A 164 7.13 1.87 -18.52
CA GLU A 164 6.21 1.08 -17.71
C GLU A 164 6.23 -0.37 -18.18
N THR A 165 6.43 -1.30 -17.23
CA THR A 165 6.53 -2.73 -17.49
C THR A 165 5.86 -3.51 -16.38
N SER A 166 5.35 -4.71 -16.73
CA SER A 166 4.90 -5.69 -15.76
C SER A 166 5.82 -6.89 -15.81
N GLU A 167 6.37 -7.27 -14.69
CA GLU A 167 7.32 -8.36 -14.56
C GLU A 167 6.93 -9.27 -13.40
N ILE A 168 7.29 -10.53 -13.51
CA ILE A 168 7.20 -11.46 -12.38
C ILE A 168 8.49 -11.33 -11.57
N GLU A 169 8.39 -10.69 -10.43
CA GLU A 169 9.51 -10.54 -9.50
C GLU A 169 9.62 -11.77 -8.59
N LYS A 170 10.82 -12.27 -8.46
CA LYS A 170 11.12 -13.40 -7.59
C LYS A 170 11.60 -12.89 -6.23
N ILE A 171 10.69 -12.85 -5.27
CA ILE A 171 10.98 -12.40 -3.89
C ILE A 171 11.83 -13.45 -3.13
N SER A 172 11.57 -14.74 -3.38
CA SER A 172 12.33 -15.86 -2.81
C SER A 172 12.35 -17.05 -3.77
N PRO A 173 13.13 -18.10 -3.51
CA PRO A 173 13.15 -19.31 -4.37
C PRO A 173 11.77 -19.91 -4.67
N GLU A 174 10.82 -19.68 -3.76
CA GLU A 174 9.47 -20.27 -3.82
C GLU A 174 8.37 -19.23 -4.04
N LEU A 175 8.73 -17.93 -4.16
CA LEU A 175 7.77 -16.83 -4.20
C LEU A 175 8.00 -15.92 -5.38
N GLU A 176 7.02 -15.90 -6.27
CA GLU A 176 6.94 -14.98 -7.41
C GLU A 176 5.72 -14.08 -7.25
N VAL A 177 5.90 -12.77 -7.53
CA VAL A 177 4.86 -11.75 -7.41
C VAL A 177 4.85 -10.91 -8.69
N LEU A 178 3.67 -10.60 -9.19
CA LEU A 178 3.54 -9.60 -10.25
C LEU A 178 3.97 -8.24 -9.68
N TYR A 179 4.91 -7.60 -10.31
CA TYR A 179 5.26 -6.22 -10.06
C TYR A 179 5.06 -5.41 -11.35
N THR A 180 4.30 -4.33 -11.25
CA THR A 180 4.06 -3.42 -12.38
C THR A 180 4.66 -2.07 -12.06
N HIS A 181 5.77 -1.78 -12.72
CA HIS A 181 6.36 -0.45 -12.66
C HIS A 181 5.49 0.56 -13.40
N ARG A 182 5.14 1.63 -12.70
CA ARG A 182 4.45 2.81 -13.25
C ARG A 182 5.13 4.07 -12.75
N THR A 183 5.11 5.10 -13.58
CA THR A 183 5.63 6.40 -13.17
C THR A 183 4.72 7.08 -12.14
N LEU A 184 5.25 8.03 -11.37
CA LEU A 184 4.43 8.87 -10.47
C LEU A 184 3.30 9.57 -11.23
N SER A 185 3.59 10.02 -12.46
CA SER A 185 2.57 10.68 -13.28
C SER A 185 1.39 9.78 -13.61
N THR A 186 1.62 8.49 -13.82
CA THR A 186 0.54 7.51 -14.08
C THR A 186 -0.35 7.34 -12.86
N TYR A 187 0.22 7.23 -11.66
CA TYR A 187 -0.57 7.17 -10.42
C TYR A 187 -1.36 8.46 -10.19
N PHE A 188 -0.74 9.63 -10.33
CA PHE A 188 -1.41 10.90 -10.10
C PHE A 188 -2.51 11.19 -11.12
N ASN A 189 -2.30 10.83 -12.39
CA ASN A 189 -3.31 11.00 -13.43
C ASN A 189 -4.51 10.07 -13.17
N ALA A 190 -4.29 8.79 -12.84
CA ALA A 190 -5.37 7.87 -12.52
C ALA A 190 -6.21 8.36 -11.33
N LEU A 191 -5.58 8.90 -10.29
CA LEU A 191 -6.28 9.50 -9.16
C LEU A 191 -7.10 10.73 -9.59
N SER A 192 -6.52 11.60 -10.42
CA SER A 192 -7.19 12.80 -10.91
C SER A 192 -8.39 12.48 -11.81
N GLU A 193 -8.30 11.47 -12.67
CA GLU A 193 -9.40 11.01 -13.54
C GLU A 193 -10.62 10.54 -12.74
N GLU A 194 -10.40 9.95 -11.57
CA GLU A 194 -11.45 9.49 -10.66
C GLU A 194 -11.83 10.51 -9.57
N ASN A 195 -11.54 11.79 -9.83
CA ASN A 195 -11.88 12.92 -8.94
C ASN A 195 -11.27 12.84 -7.53
N PHE A 196 -10.09 12.28 -7.40
CA PHE A 196 -9.32 12.39 -6.18
C PHE A 196 -8.47 13.67 -6.18
N MET A 197 -8.62 14.47 -5.15
CA MET A 197 -7.72 15.58 -4.86
C MET A 197 -6.58 15.07 -3.97
N ILE A 198 -5.36 15.18 -4.44
CA ILE A 198 -4.17 14.86 -3.63
C ILE A 198 -3.99 15.98 -2.60
N GLU A 199 -4.05 15.63 -1.32
CA GLU A 199 -3.89 16.57 -0.21
C GLU A 199 -2.46 16.58 0.33
N ASN A 200 -1.80 15.42 0.33
CA ASN A 200 -0.42 15.31 0.79
C ASN A 200 0.31 14.16 0.08
N VAL A 201 1.59 14.35 -0.15
CA VAL A 201 2.51 13.32 -0.65
C VAL A 201 3.72 13.28 0.28
N ILE A 202 4.05 12.10 0.79
CA ILE A 202 5.16 11.88 1.70
C ILE A 202 6.07 10.82 1.11
N GLU A 203 7.35 11.13 1.06
CA GLU A 203 8.39 10.20 0.63
C GLU A 203 9.29 9.87 1.83
N LYS A 204 9.63 8.61 2.00
CA LYS A 204 10.48 8.14 3.09
C LYS A 204 11.56 7.18 2.59
N SER A 205 12.77 7.33 3.13
CA SER A 205 13.78 6.28 3.11
C SER A 205 13.62 5.39 4.33
N LEU A 206 13.91 4.11 4.19
CA LEU A 206 13.99 3.19 5.32
C LEU A 206 15.38 3.29 5.96
N SER A 207 15.48 3.04 7.26
CA SER A 207 16.77 3.07 7.97
C SER A 207 17.69 1.91 7.58
N SER A 208 17.06 0.80 7.15
CA SER A 208 17.76 -0.36 6.58
C SER A 208 18.19 -0.16 5.12
N GLY A 209 17.69 0.90 4.46
CA GLY A 209 17.89 1.17 3.05
C GLY A 209 19.03 2.14 2.73
N LEU A 210 18.92 2.80 1.58
CA LEU A 210 19.90 3.77 1.10
C LEU A 210 19.57 5.17 1.67
N PRO A 211 20.45 5.77 2.50
CA PRO A 211 20.19 7.08 3.09
C PRO A 211 19.88 8.16 2.03
N GLY A 212 18.75 8.86 2.21
CA GLY A 212 18.34 9.93 1.30
C GLY A 212 17.70 9.47 -0.01
N ILE A 213 17.55 8.17 -0.22
CA ILE A 213 16.81 7.61 -1.36
C ILE A 213 15.39 7.26 -0.89
N PRO A 214 14.33 7.74 -1.56
CA PRO A 214 12.97 7.40 -1.17
C PRO A 214 12.62 5.96 -1.56
N GLU A 215 12.24 5.16 -0.57
CA GLU A 215 11.85 3.76 -0.75
C GLU A 215 10.35 3.57 -0.59
N LEU A 216 9.71 4.41 0.23
CA LEU A 216 8.26 4.43 0.41
C LEU A 216 7.65 5.73 -0.10
N LEU A 217 6.50 5.60 -0.75
CA LEU A 217 5.63 6.68 -1.17
C LEU A 217 4.28 6.55 -0.48
N MET A 218 3.81 7.64 0.12
CA MET A 218 2.49 7.73 0.72
C MET A 218 1.73 8.87 0.09
N ILE A 219 0.50 8.61 -0.37
CA ILE A 219 -0.35 9.59 -1.03
C ILE A 219 -1.66 9.67 -0.26
N LEU A 220 -1.94 10.85 0.29
CA LEU A 220 -3.21 11.14 0.94
C LEU A 220 -4.11 11.88 -0.04
N CYS A 221 -5.29 11.32 -0.29
CA CYS A 221 -6.27 11.86 -1.21
C CYS A 221 -7.62 12.05 -0.55
N ARG A 222 -8.39 12.99 -1.09
CA ARG A 222 -9.81 13.16 -0.82
C ARG A 222 -10.62 12.99 -2.09
N LYS A 223 -11.70 12.20 -2.03
CA LYS A 223 -12.68 12.13 -3.13
C LYS A 223 -13.54 13.41 -3.12
N VAL A 224 -13.57 14.15 -4.24
CA VAL A 224 -14.24 15.46 -4.31
C VAL A 224 -15.62 15.45 -4.99
N GLN A 225 -15.98 14.38 -5.70
CA GLN A 225 -17.28 14.21 -6.38
C GLN A 225 -17.87 12.82 -6.13
#